data_dd969148563a08995accb96b966348f0
#
_entry.id   dd969148563a08995accb96b966348f0
#
_cell.length_a   1.000
_cell.length_b   1.000
_cell.length_c   1.000
_cell.angle_alpha   90.00
_cell.angle_beta   90.00
_cell.angle_gamma   90.00
#
_symmetry.space_group_name_H-M   'P 1'
#
loop_
_entity.id
_entity.type
_entity.pdbx_description
1 polymer ?
#
loop_
_entity_poly.entity_id
_entity_poly.type
_entity_poly.pdbx_seq_one_letter_code
_entity_poly.pdbx_strand_id
1 'polypeptide(L)'
;SPPSISPESLPERSGTVELVPARLETPRPADVTGSYGAEATGWIRTYLSAELRPWQRYSLERILEHRADGSLRWRRVILTVSRQSGKSVLARGLCAWRLGAADVFAEPQEVLHIANLRATAHGIWRGAARQLETSIGATVRRSNGQEAIELVDGSAWRLAASTLDGGVGSSVCLAFVDEAWRISRDVVDGSIAPTMLERASPQLVLVSTAGDGGSTLLLEDREAAIAELDDPDQARTLLLEWSAAPEADPADVDAWRQASPHWTPGRLAALQHAHATTPESDWRRQYLNQWVLAARSWVAPAAWAAAADQALELPGSPAGTVAINDQDGAPGSCGYVLAVAAVDHVVITGRAFSSRRAMWAELEQLTARRRGLTLLYPASFAEHVAKLTGITALKAGTAEQRAGYGPTLAAIVDGRLTHDGDPELSRQMLTATPVTVPDVGTTLSAKRSPGPIYLARAAVWAIGHELRPDQRRKPLIAGG
;
A
#
# COMPACT_ATOMS: atom_id res chain seq x y z
N SER A 1 36.86 -21.64 40.04
CA SER A 1 36.24 -22.46 39.01
C SER A 1 34.72 -22.17 39.03
N PRO A 2 34.10 -21.74 37.89
CA PRO A 2 32.66 -21.64 37.81
C PRO A 2 32.04 -23.04 37.58
N PRO A 3 30.82 -23.28 38.00
CA PRO A 3 30.15 -24.58 37.85
C PRO A 3 29.87 -24.86 36.38
N SER A 4 30.18 -26.08 35.98
CA SER A 4 29.85 -26.63 34.66
C SER A 4 28.34 -26.81 34.54
N ILE A 5 27.70 -26.06 33.65
CA ILE A 5 26.31 -26.29 33.26
C ILE A 5 26.32 -27.43 32.24
N SER A 6 25.77 -28.58 32.66
CA SER A 6 25.47 -29.67 31.74
C SER A 6 24.48 -29.21 30.68
N PRO A 7 24.60 -29.65 29.40
CA PRO A 7 23.62 -29.35 28.39
C PRO A 7 22.36 -30.16 28.69
N GLU A 8 21.45 -29.60 29.47
CA GLU A 8 20.08 -30.10 29.55
C GLU A 8 19.47 -30.02 28.15
N SER A 9 19.03 -31.16 27.69
CA SER A 9 18.35 -31.39 26.42
C SER A 9 17.25 -30.37 26.21
N LEU A 10 17.43 -29.52 25.19
CA LEU A 10 16.34 -28.74 24.63
C LEU A 10 15.21 -29.71 24.28
N PRO A 11 13.95 -29.43 24.63
CA PRO A 11 12.85 -30.32 24.31
C PRO A 11 12.79 -30.51 22.80
N GLU A 12 12.80 -31.74 22.35
CA GLU A 12 12.60 -32.13 20.96
C GLU A 12 11.37 -31.39 20.41
N ARG A 13 11.57 -30.58 19.39
CA ARG A 13 10.49 -29.96 18.62
C ARG A 13 9.80 -31.00 17.74
N SER A 14 9.26 -32.05 18.35
CA SER A 14 8.51 -33.11 17.68
C SER A 14 7.03 -32.73 17.56
N GLY A 15 6.74 -31.79 16.69
CA GLY A 15 5.41 -31.61 16.13
C GLY A 15 5.59 -31.48 14.62
N THR A 16 4.96 -32.33 13.85
CA THR A 16 4.91 -32.21 12.39
C THR A 16 4.40 -30.79 12.06
N VAL A 17 5.24 -30.00 11.39
CA VAL A 17 4.85 -28.67 10.95
C VAL A 17 3.89 -28.85 9.76
N GLU A 18 2.62 -28.60 10.00
CA GLU A 18 1.58 -28.71 8.98
C GLU A 18 1.69 -27.55 7.98
N LEU A 19 1.64 -27.87 6.69
CA LEU A 19 1.42 -26.86 5.63
C LEU A 19 -0.06 -26.48 5.62
N VAL A 20 -0.34 -25.22 5.83
CA VAL A 20 -1.68 -24.66 5.62
C VAL A 20 -1.75 -24.15 4.18
N PRO A 21 -2.76 -24.53 3.38
CA PRO A 21 -2.93 -24.00 2.01
C PRO A 21 -3.08 -22.48 2.01
N ALA A 22 -2.59 -21.82 0.96
CA ALA A 22 -2.86 -20.41 0.72
C ALA A 22 -4.38 -20.20 0.50
N ARG A 23 -4.93 -19.11 1.00
CA ARG A 23 -6.35 -18.77 0.77
C ARG A 23 -6.59 -18.28 -0.66
N LEU A 24 -5.66 -17.48 -1.17
CA LEU A 24 -5.67 -17.05 -2.57
C LEU A 24 -4.35 -17.48 -3.21
N GLU A 25 -4.47 -18.14 -4.33
CA GLU A 25 -3.33 -18.65 -5.07
C GLU A 25 -3.64 -18.67 -6.57
N THR A 26 -2.73 -18.12 -7.38
CA THR A 26 -2.82 -18.26 -8.84
C THR A 26 -2.68 -19.75 -9.20
N PRO A 27 -3.67 -20.38 -9.85
CA PRO A 27 -3.54 -21.76 -10.28
C PRO A 27 -2.34 -21.95 -11.24
N ARG A 28 -1.86 -23.19 -11.36
CA ARG A 28 -0.71 -23.47 -12.22
C ARG A 28 -1.12 -23.40 -13.69
N PRO A 29 -0.49 -22.53 -14.50
CA PRO A 29 -0.76 -22.44 -15.94
C PRO A 29 -0.32 -23.71 -16.70
N ALA A 30 -0.93 -23.97 -17.85
CA ALA A 30 -0.63 -25.13 -18.69
C ALA A 30 0.78 -25.09 -19.31
N ASP A 31 1.38 -23.90 -19.46
CA ASP A 31 2.73 -23.70 -20.01
C ASP A 31 3.86 -23.98 -19.00
N VAL A 32 3.54 -24.28 -17.75
CA VAL A 32 4.51 -24.69 -16.73
C VAL A 32 4.88 -26.15 -16.91
N THR A 33 6.15 -26.41 -17.18
CA THR A 33 6.68 -27.77 -17.41
C THR A 33 7.51 -28.32 -16.24
N GLY A 34 7.94 -27.46 -15.32
CA GLY A 34 8.72 -27.84 -14.15
C GLY A 34 8.96 -26.68 -13.19
N SER A 35 9.82 -26.92 -12.22
CA SER A 35 10.24 -25.89 -11.25
C SER A 35 11.67 -26.16 -10.76
N TYR A 36 12.44 -25.08 -10.58
CA TYR A 36 13.75 -25.13 -9.91
C TYR A 36 13.63 -25.15 -8.36
N GLY A 37 12.42 -25.20 -7.79
CA GLY A 37 12.19 -25.12 -6.35
C GLY A 37 12.85 -26.21 -5.53
N ALA A 38 12.85 -27.47 -6.03
CA ALA A 38 13.53 -28.59 -5.37
C ALA A 38 15.06 -28.43 -5.37
N GLU A 39 15.64 -28.01 -6.52
CA GLU A 39 17.06 -27.69 -6.64
C GLU A 39 17.45 -26.54 -5.69
N ALA A 40 16.69 -25.44 -5.71
CA ALA A 40 16.91 -24.31 -4.82
C ALA A 40 16.85 -24.71 -3.33
N THR A 41 15.92 -25.57 -2.96
CA THR A 41 15.81 -26.11 -1.59
C THR A 41 17.05 -26.91 -1.19
N GLY A 42 17.54 -27.78 -2.08
CA GLY A 42 18.77 -28.55 -1.90
C GLY A 42 19.99 -27.65 -1.77
N TRP A 43 20.11 -26.65 -2.62
CA TRP A 43 21.18 -25.65 -2.61
C TRP A 43 21.20 -24.85 -1.31
N ILE A 44 20.04 -24.34 -0.86
CA ILE A 44 19.88 -23.59 0.39
C ILE A 44 20.31 -24.42 1.59
N ARG A 45 19.91 -25.69 1.65
CA ARG A 45 20.32 -26.59 2.72
C ARG A 45 21.85 -26.79 2.72
N THR A 46 22.46 -26.98 1.57
CA THR A 46 23.89 -27.26 1.42
C THR A 46 24.75 -26.03 1.75
N TYR A 47 24.43 -24.87 1.18
CA TYR A 47 25.32 -23.70 1.23
C TYR A 47 24.92 -22.66 2.29
N LEU A 48 23.66 -22.66 2.74
CA LEU A 48 23.19 -21.78 3.81
C LEU A 48 22.89 -22.54 5.12
N SER A 49 23.11 -23.86 5.17
CA SER A 49 22.77 -24.69 6.33
C SER A 49 21.40 -24.36 6.91
N ALA A 50 20.41 -24.14 6.04
CA ALA A 50 19.08 -23.69 6.41
C ALA A 50 18.03 -24.72 5.98
N GLU A 51 17.24 -25.20 6.94
CA GLU A 51 16.08 -26.03 6.67
C GLU A 51 14.84 -25.16 6.48
N LEU A 52 14.23 -25.31 5.30
CA LEU A 52 13.02 -24.59 4.95
C LEU A 52 11.77 -25.30 5.50
N ARG A 53 10.84 -24.53 6.03
CA ARG A 53 9.51 -25.02 6.41
C ARG A 53 8.71 -25.46 5.18
N PRO A 54 7.71 -26.32 5.30
CA PRO A 54 6.90 -26.80 4.16
C PRO A 54 6.37 -25.66 3.28
N TRP A 55 5.82 -24.60 3.87
CA TRP A 55 5.29 -23.47 3.12
C TRP A 55 6.36 -22.68 2.33
N GLN A 56 7.59 -22.58 2.89
CA GLN A 56 8.71 -21.92 2.20
C GLN A 56 9.18 -22.73 1.00
N ARG A 57 9.26 -24.06 1.15
CA ARG A 57 9.56 -24.97 0.01
C ARG A 57 8.47 -24.87 -1.05
N TYR A 58 7.20 -24.90 -0.64
CA TYR A 58 6.08 -24.72 -1.54
C TYR A 58 6.13 -23.38 -2.28
N SER A 59 6.41 -22.28 -1.55
CA SER A 59 6.56 -20.97 -2.19
C SER A 59 7.70 -20.93 -3.19
N LEU A 60 8.87 -21.53 -2.88
CA LEU A 60 9.97 -21.63 -3.84
C LEU A 60 9.57 -22.46 -5.07
N GLU A 61 8.87 -23.57 -4.87
CA GLU A 61 8.36 -24.41 -5.96
C GLU A 61 7.51 -23.58 -6.93
N ARG A 62 6.58 -22.77 -6.41
CA ARG A 62 5.71 -21.92 -7.20
C ARG A 62 6.43 -20.73 -7.84
N ILE A 63 7.30 -20.03 -7.08
CA ILE A 63 8.05 -18.87 -7.56
C ILE A 63 9.00 -19.24 -8.71
N LEU A 64 9.59 -20.43 -8.64
CA LEU A 64 10.60 -20.89 -9.58
C LEU A 64 10.04 -21.84 -10.67
N GLU A 65 8.73 -21.82 -10.91
CA GLU A 65 8.11 -22.50 -12.04
C GLU A 65 8.70 -22.00 -13.36
N HIS A 66 8.98 -22.93 -14.27
CA HIS A 66 9.57 -22.62 -15.57
C HIS A 66 8.83 -23.27 -16.74
N ARG A 67 9.01 -22.69 -17.91
CA ARG A 67 8.54 -23.23 -19.19
C ARG A 67 9.50 -24.29 -19.74
N ALA A 68 9.12 -24.87 -20.87
CA ALA A 68 9.93 -25.91 -21.56
C ALA A 68 11.30 -25.40 -22.00
N ASP A 69 11.47 -24.10 -22.25
CA ASP A 69 12.75 -23.48 -22.59
C ASP A 69 13.63 -23.16 -21.38
N GLY A 70 13.18 -23.48 -20.17
CA GLY A 70 13.87 -23.18 -18.92
C GLY A 70 13.65 -21.74 -18.40
N SER A 71 12.95 -20.89 -19.14
CA SER A 71 12.63 -19.53 -18.68
C SER A 71 11.62 -19.56 -17.55
N LEU A 72 11.78 -18.69 -16.54
CA LEU A 72 10.83 -18.57 -15.44
C LEU A 72 9.46 -18.11 -15.94
N ARG A 73 8.40 -18.77 -15.43
CA ARG A 73 7.02 -18.44 -15.82
C ARG A 73 6.57 -17.09 -15.27
N TRP A 74 6.98 -16.76 -14.04
CA TRP A 74 6.49 -15.63 -13.30
C TRP A 74 7.48 -14.48 -13.29
N ARG A 75 7.15 -13.41 -14.01
CA ARG A 75 7.93 -12.14 -13.95
C ARG A 75 7.57 -11.28 -12.76
N ARG A 76 6.35 -11.41 -12.23
CA ARG A 76 5.88 -10.71 -11.03
C ARG A 76 5.31 -11.72 -10.05
N VAL A 77 5.70 -11.62 -8.80
CA VAL A 77 5.26 -12.49 -7.70
C VAL A 77 4.82 -11.63 -6.53
N ILE A 78 3.67 -11.94 -5.98
CA ILE A 78 3.15 -11.36 -4.75
C ILE A 78 3.01 -12.48 -3.73
N LEU A 79 3.74 -12.37 -2.63
CA LEU A 79 3.65 -13.30 -1.51
C LEU A 79 3.29 -12.53 -0.24
N THR A 80 2.09 -12.76 0.27
CA THR A 80 1.66 -12.16 1.53
C THR A 80 1.35 -13.20 2.58
N VAL A 81 1.97 -13.03 3.74
CA VAL A 81 1.80 -13.92 4.90
C VAL A 81 1.81 -13.11 6.18
N SER A 82 1.16 -13.62 7.21
CA SER A 82 1.14 -13.02 8.54
C SER A 82 2.55 -12.76 9.10
N ARG A 83 2.63 -11.88 10.08
CA ARG A 83 3.89 -11.52 10.76
C ARG A 83 4.52 -12.74 11.44
N GLN A 84 5.84 -12.76 11.55
CA GLN A 84 6.64 -13.83 12.19
C GLN A 84 6.42 -15.23 11.58
N SER A 85 6.05 -15.32 10.31
CA SER A 85 5.90 -16.59 9.60
C SER A 85 7.23 -17.15 9.08
N GLY A 86 8.30 -16.34 9.03
CA GLY A 86 9.62 -16.77 8.54
C GLY A 86 9.95 -16.24 7.13
N LYS A 87 9.35 -15.14 6.70
CA LYS A 87 9.63 -14.46 5.42
C LYS A 87 11.13 -14.26 5.18
N SER A 88 11.86 -13.85 6.20
CA SER A 88 13.30 -13.56 6.09
C SER A 88 14.16 -14.77 5.74
N VAL A 89 13.74 -15.99 6.10
CA VAL A 89 14.45 -17.23 5.71
C VAL A 89 14.22 -17.51 4.24
N LEU A 90 12.98 -17.35 3.75
CA LEU A 90 12.65 -17.49 2.33
C LEU A 90 13.40 -16.44 1.49
N ALA A 91 13.39 -15.17 1.92
CA ALA A 91 14.12 -14.08 1.27
C ALA A 91 15.61 -14.39 1.13
N ARG A 92 16.24 -14.79 2.25
CA ARG A 92 17.65 -15.19 2.25
C ARG A 92 17.94 -16.35 1.30
N GLY A 93 17.08 -17.37 1.32
CA GLY A 93 17.23 -18.54 0.47
C GLY A 93 17.10 -18.22 -1.02
N LEU A 94 16.01 -17.52 -1.40
CA LEU A 94 15.75 -17.17 -2.79
C LEU A 94 16.83 -16.25 -3.37
N CYS A 95 17.20 -15.18 -2.65
CA CYS A 95 18.24 -14.27 -3.10
C CYS A 95 19.59 -14.95 -3.24
N ALA A 96 19.96 -15.81 -2.29
CA ALA A 96 21.25 -16.53 -2.33
C ALA A 96 21.29 -17.61 -3.43
N TRP A 97 20.20 -18.37 -3.60
CA TRP A 97 20.13 -19.34 -4.71
C TRP A 97 20.19 -18.62 -6.06
N ARG A 98 19.44 -17.52 -6.22
CA ARG A 98 19.45 -16.76 -7.45
C ARG A 98 20.84 -16.21 -7.77
N LEU A 99 21.57 -15.70 -6.76
CA LEU A 99 22.97 -15.28 -6.89
C LEU A 99 23.86 -16.40 -7.47
N GLY A 100 23.67 -17.66 -7.03
CA GLY A 100 24.44 -18.82 -7.50
C GLY A 100 23.90 -19.50 -8.77
N ALA A 101 22.88 -18.95 -9.43
CA ALA A 101 22.18 -19.61 -10.54
C ALA A 101 22.63 -19.13 -11.94
N ALA A 102 23.87 -18.64 -12.08
CA ALA A 102 24.40 -18.18 -13.37
C ALA A 102 24.38 -19.29 -14.44
N ASP A 103 24.73 -20.52 -14.08
CA ASP A 103 24.72 -21.69 -14.99
C ASP A 103 23.29 -22.06 -15.41
N VAL A 104 22.29 -21.88 -14.54
CA VAL A 104 20.88 -22.18 -14.83
C VAL A 104 20.33 -21.24 -15.89
N PHE A 105 20.70 -19.96 -15.82
CA PHE A 105 20.17 -18.91 -16.70
C PHE A 105 21.15 -18.46 -17.80
N ALA A 106 22.33 -19.07 -17.86
CA ALA A 106 23.40 -18.75 -18.81
C ALA A 106 23.81 -17.26 -18.81
N GLU A 107 23.69 -16.59 -17.67
CA GLU A 107 24.07 -15.20 -17.48
C GLU A 107 24.42 -14.92 -16.01
N PRO A 108 25.38 -13.99 -15.72
CA PRO A 108 25.63 -13.52 -14.35
C PRO A 108 24.39 -12.93 -13.71
N GLN A 109 24.14 -13.26 -12.46
CA GLN A 109 22.92 -12.90 -11.76
C GLN A 109 23.11 -11.63 -10.92
N GLU A 110 22.34 -10.58 -11.22
CA GLU A 110 22.26 -9.38 -10.39
C GLU A 110 21.00 -9.43 -9.53
N VAL A 111 21.17 -9.60 -8.22
CA VAL A 111 20.09 -9.65 -7.23
C VAL A 111 20.04 -8.32 -6.49
N LEU A 112 18.92 -7.61 -6.58
CA LEU A 112 18.64 -6.37 -5.88
C LEU A 112 17.66 -6.63 -4.75
N HIS A 113 18.08 -6.42 -3.50
CA HIS A 113 17.23 -6.58 -2.33
C HIS A 113 16.88 -5.21 -1.74
N ILE A 114 15.59 -4.92 -1.69
CA ILE A 114 15.03 -3.65 -1.26
C ILE A 114 14.11 -3.87 -0.08
N ALA A 115 14.19 -3.00 0.93
CA ALA A 115 13.22 -2.94 2.01
C ALA A 115 12.96 -1.47 2.37
N ASN A 116 11.79 -1.19 2.96
CA ASN A 116 11.47 0.16 3.44
C ASN A 116 12.53 0.70 4.41
N LEU A 117 12.99 -0.14 5.31
CA LEU A 117 14.15 0.16 6.18
C LEU A 117 15.33 -0.69 5.72
N ARG A 118 16.40 -0.04 5.28
CA ARG A 118 17.62 -0.73 4.84
C ARG A 118 18.15 -1.71 5.90
N ALA A 119 18.01 -1.41 7.18
CA ALA A 119 18.39 -2.28 8.28
C ALA A 119 17.72 -3.67 8.23
N THR A 120 16.48 -3.76 7.74
CA THR A 120 15.76 -5.03 7.56
C THR A 120 16.43 -5.89 6.50
N ALA A 121 16.65 -5.34 5.30
CA ALA A 121 17.36 -6.03 4.22
C ALA A 121 18.80 -6.40 4.63
N HIS A 122 19.50 -5.50 5.32
CA HIS A 122 20.86 -5.73 5.81
C HIS A 122 20.95 -6.90 6.80
N GLY A 123 19.96 -7.08 7.68
CA GLY A 123 19.91 -8.22 8.61
C GLY A 123 19.86 -9.57 7.88
N ILE A 124 19.03 -9.68 6.83
CA ILE A 124 18.87 -10.86 5.99
C ILE A 124 20.15 -11.13 5.20
N TRP A 125 20.65 -10.12 4.51
CA TRP A 125 21.86 -10.14 3.70
C TRP A 125 23.11 -10.54 4.52
N ARG A 126 23.30 -9.94 5.71
CA ARG A 126 24.43 -10.26 6.60
C ARG A 126 24.43 -11.72 7.05
N GLY A 127 23.25 -12.31 7.23
CA GLY A 127 23.12 -13.74 7.54
C GLY A 127 23.60 -14.62 6.39
N ALA A 128 23.28 -14.26 5.15
CA ALA A 128 23.76 -14.97 3.95
C ALA A 128 25.26 -14.74 3.72
N ALA A 129 25.73 -13.50 3.83
CA ALA A 129 27.11 -13.11 3.55
C ALA A 129 28.13 -13.97 4.29
N ARG A 130 27.94 -14.22 5.59
CA ARG A 130 28.83 -15.06 6.39
C ARG A 130 28.90 -16.50 5.89
N GLN A 131 27.77 -17.04 5.49
CA GLN A 131 27.67 -18.43 5.04
C GLN A 131 28.25 -18.59 3.64
N LEU A 132 27.93 -17.68 2.70
CA LEU A 132 28.41 -17.73 1.33
C LEU A 132 29.90 -17.44 1.22
N GLU A 133 30.44 -16.55 2.04
CA GLU A 133 31.88 -16.32 2.13
C GLU A 133 32.64 -17.60 2.48
N THR A 134 32.09 -18.42 3.40
CA THR A 134 32.70 -19.67 3.84
C THR A 134 32.42 -20.84 2.92
N SER A 135 31.18 -20.97 2.41
CA SER A 135 30.73 -22.17 1.71
C SER A 135 31.07 -22.18 0.21
N ILE A 136 31.10 -21.01 -0.44
CA ILE A 136 31.38 -20.87 -1.89
C ILE A 136 32.46 -19.85 -2.22
N GLY A 137 33.13 -19.28 -1.21
CA GLY A 137 34.21 -18.33 -1.44
C GLY A 137 33.76 -16.97 -1.99
N ALA A 138 32.52 -16.54 -1.68
CA ALA A 138 32.01 -15.26 -2.13
C ALA A 138 32.81 -14.08 -1.57
N THR A 139 33.04 -13.06 -2.37
CA THR A 139 33.63 -11.79 -1.91
C THR A 139 32.54 -10.91 -1.30
N VAL A 140 32.75 -10.43 -0.08
CA VAL A 140 31.75 -9.66 0.65
C VAL A 140 32.25 -8.24 0.92
N ARG A 141 31.58 -7.25 0.33
CA ARG A 141 31.77 -5.82 0.65
C ARG A 141 30.80 -5.42 1.75
N ARG A 142 31.36 -4.87 2.84
CA ARG A 142 30.55 -4.48 4.04
C ARG A 142 30.49 -2.97 4.26
N SER A 143 31.02 -2.17 3.32
CA SER A 143 30.97 -0.71 3.41
C SER A 143 29.54 -0.22 3.31
N ASN A 144 29.15 0.68 4.23
CA ASN A 144 27.81 1.25 4.25
C ASN A 144 27.48 1.95 2.92
N GLY A 145 26.38 1.59 2.30
CA GLY A 145 25.97 2.09 1.00
C GLY A 145 26.48 1.30 -0.20
N GLN A 146 27.41 0.36 0.01
CA GLN A 146 28.04 -0.44 -1.04
C GLN A 146 28.05 -1.93 -0.70
N GLU A 147 27.15 -2.37 0.18
CA GLU A 147 27.06 -3.78 0.59
C GLU A 147 26.75 -4.65 -0.62
N ALA A 148 27.62 -5.62 -0.87
CA ALA A 148 27.48 -6.59 -1.95
C ALA A 148 28.07 -7.95 -1.54
N ILE A 149 27.46 -9.02 -2.02
CA ILE A 149 28.04 -10.37 -2.09
C ILE A 149 28.30 -10.63 -3.57
N GLU A 150 29.55 -10.89 -3.92
CA GLU A 150 29.98 -11.02 -5.31
C GLU A 150 30.61 -12.39 -5.54
N LEU A 151 30.30 -13.02 -6.68
CA LEU A 151 30.90 -14.26 -7.12
C LEU A 151 31.90 -14.01 -8.26
N VAL A 152 32.76 -14.98 -8.51
CA VAL A 152 33.82 -14.90 -9.55
C VAL A 152 33.28 -14.83 -10.97
N ASP A 153 32.04 -15.29 -11.19
CA ASP A 153 31.32 -15.26 -12.48
C ASP A 153 30.71 -13.89 -12.80
N GLY A 154 30.87 -12.90 -11.89
CA GLY A 154 30.30 -11.56 -12.02
C GLY A 154 28.91 -11.42 -11.41
N SER A 155 28.33 -12.49 -10.86
CA SER A 155 27.05 -12.41 -10.14
C SER A 155 27.20 -11.59 -8.87
N ALA A 156 26.15 -10.81 -8.52
CA ALA A 156 26.16 -9.98 -7.33
C ALA A 156 24.78 -9.88 -6.64
N TRP A 157 24.80 -9.84 -5.31
CA TRP A 157 23.63 -9.51 -4.51
C TRP A 157 23.89 -8.21 -3.74
N ARG A 158 23.13 -7.17 -4.11
CA ARG A 158 23.25 -5.80 -3.57
C ARG A 158 22.03 -5.40 -2.78
N LEU A 159 22.25 -4.47 -1.84
CA LEU A 159 21.18 -3.81 -1.08
C LEU A 159 20.90 -2.43 -1.69
N ALA A 160 19.62 -2.11 -1.88
CA ALA A 160 19.18 -0.79 -2.30
C ALA A 160 18.25 -0.15 -1.28
N ALA A 161 18.26 1.17 -1.24
CA ALA A 161 17.25 1.94 -0.54
C ALA A 161 15.95 2.00 -1.38
N SER A 162 14.81 2.19 -0.71
CA SER A 162 13.51 2.38 -1.36
C SER A 162 13.35 3.82 -1.91
N THR A 163 14.32 4.26 -2.70
CA THR A 163 14.35 5.59 -3.34
C THR A 163 14.43 5.45 -4.86
N LEU A 164 14.08 6.51 -5.58
CA LEU A 164 14.09 6.53 -7.06
C LEU A 164 15.48 6.24 -7.66
N ASP A 165 16.55 6.48 -6.93
CA ASP A 165 17.94 6.23 -7.38
C ASP A 165 18.46 4.82 -7.05
N GLY A 166 17.67 4.02 -6.31
CA GLY A 166 18.13 2.76 -5.74
C GLY A 166 18.39 1.61 -6.74
N GLY A 167 17.95 1.72 -7.99
CA GLY A 167 18.12 0.69 -9.03
C GLY A 167 18.88 1.18 -10.27
N VAL A 168 19.24 2.45 -10.33
CA VAL A 168 19.78 3.07 -11.55
C VAL A 168 21.20 2.54 -11.84
N GLY A 169 21.42 2.03 -13.05
CA GLY A 169 22.74 1.63 -13.56
C GLY A 169 23.06 0.12 -13.48
N SER A 170 22.18 -0.70 -12.90
CA SER A 170 22.35 -2.18 -12.89
C SER A 170 21.30 -2.84 -13.80
N SER A 171 21.65 -3.95 -14.43
CA SER A 171 20.67 -4.79 -15.13
C SER A 171 20.28 -5.95 -14.22
N VAL A 172 19.06 -5.91 -13.64
CA VAL A 172 18.63 -6.73 -12.51
C VAL A 172 17.91 -8.03 -12.97
N CYS A 173 18.34 -9.18 -12.45
CA CYS A 173 17.68 -10.48 -12.69
C CYS A 173 16.60 -10.78 -11.65
N LEU A 174 16.86 -10.47 -10.38
CA LEU A 174 15.91 -10.59 -9.29
C LEU A 174 15.83 -9.29 -8.51
N ALA A 175 14.67 -8.65 -8.51
CA ALA A 175 14.34 -7.60 -7.56
C ALA A 175 13.49 -8.19 -6.44
N PHE A 176 14.05 -8.31 -5.25
CA PHE A 176 13.35 -8.79 -4.06
C PHE A 176 12.97 -7.58 -3.18
N VAL A 177 11.67 -7.33 -3.05
CA VAL A 177 11.10 -6.20 -2.31
C VAL A 177 10.47 -6.72 -1.02
N ASP A 178 11.16 -6.51 0.10
CA ASP A 178 10.65 -6.88 1.44
C ASP A 178 9.83 -5.73 2.05
N GLU A 179 8.82 -6.07 2.82
CA GLU A 179 7.82 -5.12 3.35
C GLU A 179 7.19 -4.24 2.25
N ALA A 180 6.83 -4.86 1.11
CA ALA A 180 6.34 -4.21 -0.09
C ALA A 180 5.13 -3.28 0.15
N TRP A 181 4.35 -3.49 1.22
CA TRP A 181 3.22 -2.63 1.60
C TRP A 181 3.61 -1.17 1.88
N ARG A 182 4.91 -0.89 2.10
CA ARG A 182 5.46 0.47 2.35
C ARG A 182 6.18 1.07 1.17
N ILE A 183 6.31 0.33 0.08
CA ILE A 183 7.05 0.77 -1.11
C ILE A 183 6.08 1.44 -2.09
N SER A 184 6.48 2.56 -2.67
CA SER A 184 5.66 3.26 -3.66
C SER A 184 5.78 2.61 -5.04
N ARG A 185 4.74 2.79 -5.87
CA ARG A 185 4.71 2.36 -7.26
C ARG A 185 5.85 2.99 -8.08
N ASP A 186 6.14 4.27 -7.85
CA ASP A 186 7.19 5.00 -8.58
C ASP A 186 8.58 4.38 -8.40
N VAL A 187 8.88 3.84 -7.22
CA VAL A 187 10.16 3.14 -6.98
C VAL A 187 10.22 1.85 -7.77
N VAL A 188 9.16 1.05 -7.78
CA VAL A 188 9.16 -0.26 -8.44
C VAL A 188 9.03 -0.12 -9.96
N ASP A 189 7.99 0.55 -10.44
CA ASP A 189 7.69 0.63 -11.87
C ASP A 189 8.51 1.69 -12.59
N GLY A 190 8.92 2.77 -11.88
CA GLY A 190 9.73 3.85 -12.45
C GLY A 190 11.23 3.61 -12.43
N SER A 191 11.75 2.90 -11.40
CA SER A 191 13.21 2.74 -11.24
C SER A 191 13.69 1.31 -11.40
N ILE A 192 12.95 0.31 -10.88
CA ILE A 192 13.42 -1.09 -10.84
C ILE A 192 13.01 -1.85 -12.11
N ALA A 193 11.73 -1.84 -12.47
CA ALA A 193 11.21 -2.61 -13.60
C ALA A 193 11.94 -2.33 -14.93
N PRO A 194 12.31 -1.09 -15.27
CA PRO A 194 13.09 -0.81 -16.49
C PRO A 194 14.45 -1.51 -16.51
N THR A 195 15.11 -1.70 -15.37
CA THR A 195 16.43 -2.36 -15.28
C THR A 195 16.38 -3.86 -15.56
N MET A 196 15.19 -4.44 -15.59
CA MET A 196 14.95 -5.87 -15.72
C MET A 196 14.60 -6.31 -17.16
N LEU A 197 14.38 -5.37 -18.09
CA LEU A 197 13.79 -5.65 -19.40
C LEU A 197 14.66 -6.58 -20.27
N GLU A 198 15.98 -6.39 -20.24
CA GLU A 198 16.95 -7.09 -21.09
C GLU A 198 17.42 -8.44 -20.52
N ARG A 199 16.89 -8.88 -19.35
CA ARG A 199 17.26 -10.14 -18.74
C ARG A 199 16.43 -11.31 -19.29
N ALA A 200 17.05 -12.48 -19.38
CA ALA A 200 16.39 -13.69 -19.91
C ALA A 200 15.22 -14.16 -19.03
N SER A 201 15.41 -14.16 -17.72
CA SER A 201 14.40 -14.63 -16.74
C SER A 201 14.29 -13.67 -15.55
N PRO A 202 13.83 -12.42 -15.75
CA PRO A 202 13.75 -11.45 -14.66
C PRO A 202 12.56 -11.75 -13.76
N GLN A 203 12.74 -11.53 -12.45
CA GLN A 203 11.66 -11.65 -11.45
C GLN A 203 11.62 -10.45 -10.51
N LEU A 204 10.44 -9.85 -10.36
CA LEU A 204 10.09 -8.92 -9.30
C LEU A 204 9.27 -9.67 -8.26
N VAL A 205 9.81 -9.82 -7.06
CA VAL A 205 9.17 -10.57 -5.96
C VAL A 205 8.81 -9.61 -4.82
N LEU A 206 7.52 -9.36 -4.66
CA LEU A 206 6.95 -8.50 -3.62
C LEU A 206 6.54 -9.37 -2.43
N VAL A 207 7.23 -9.23 -1.31
CA VAL A 207 6.94 -10.00 -0.09
C VAL A 207 6.48 -9.08 1.02
N SER A 208 5.37 -9.41 1.68
CA SER A 208 4.76 -8.52 2.67
C SER A 208 3.84 -9.23 3.67
N THR A 209 3.37 -8.48 4.65
CA THR A 209 2.04 -8.64 5.25
C THR A 209 1.05 -7.81 4.45
N ALA A 210 -0.25 -7.97 4.71
CA ALA A 210 -1.27 -7.04 4.24
C ALA A 210 -0.89 -5.60 4.59
N GLY A 211 -1.22 -4.70 3.70
CA GLY A 211 -1.03 -3.28 3.88
C GLY A 211 -2.25 -2.58 4.46
N ASP A 212 -2.23 -1.27 4.31
CA ASP A 212 -3.36 -0.39 4.58
C ASP A 212 -3.69 0.44 3.32
N GLY A 213 -4.64 1.35 3.40
CA GLY A 213 -5.02 2.21 2.27
C GLY A 213 -3.89 3.07 1.67
N GLY A 214 -2.71 3.13 2.31
CA GLY A 214 -1.50 3.77 1.77
C GLY A 214 -0.61 2.83 0.94
N SER A 215 -0.95 1.55 0.85
CA SER A 215 -0.16 0.51 0.19
C SER A 215 -0.56 0.36 -1.30
N THR A 216 -0.55 1.45 -2.05
CA THR A 216 -1.11 1.51 -3.41
C THR A 216 -0.52 0.48 -4.37
N LEU A 217 0.82 0.35 -4.42
CA LEU A 217 1.48 -0.64 -5.25
C LEU A 217 0.95 -2.06 -4.98
N LEU A 218 1.09 -2.51 -3.73
CA LEU A 218 0.79 -3.89 -3.38
C LEU A 218 -0.71 -4.19 -3.46
N LEU A 219 -1.57 -3.22 -3.13
CA LEU A 219 -3.02 -3.37 -3.21
C LEU A 219 -3.49 -3.51 -4.66
N GLU A 220 -3.09 -2.59 -5.54
CA GLU A 220 -3.48 -2.61 -6.95
C GLU A 220 -2.96 -3.84 -7.69
N ASP A 221 -1.70 -4.22 -7.44
CA ASP A 221 -1.11 -5.44 -8.03
C ASP A 221 -1.82 -6.71 -7.53
N ARG A 222 -2.20 -6.74 -6.26
CA ARG A 222 -2.98 -7.84 -5.68
C ARG A 222 -4.39 -7.93 -6.30
N GLU A 223 -5.08 -6.80 -6.44
CA GLU A 223 -6.41 -6.76 -7.05
C GLU A 223 -6.34 -7.22 -8.52
N ALA A 224 -5.34 -6.78 -9.26
CA ALA A 224 -5.10 -7.25 -10.63
C ALA A 224 -4.83 -8.77 -10.67
N ALA A 225 -4.01 -9.29 -9.76
CA ALA A 225 -3.72 -10.72 -9.68
C ALA A 225 -4.97 -11.55 -9.29
N ILE A 226 -5.83 -11.04 -8.41
CA ILE A 226 -7.10 -11.70 -8.06
C ILE A 226 -8.02 -11.79 -9.28
N ALA A 227 -8.09 -10.74 -10.10
CA ALA A 227 -8.90 -10.75 -11.31
C ALA A 227 -8.42 -11.77 -12.36
N GLU A 228 -7.15 -12.21 -12.27
CA GLU A 228 -6.55 -13.22 -13.18
C GLU A 228 -6.70 -14.68 -12.66
N LEU A 229 -7.26 -14.92 -11.46
CA LEU A 229 -7.32 -16.27 -10.87
C LEU A 229 -8.18 -17.25 -11.67
N ASP A 230 -9.23 -16.76 -12.33
CA ASP A 230 -10.16 -17.58 -13.12
C ASP A 230 -9.59 -17.98 -14.50
N ASP A 231 -8.51 -17.32 -14.96
CA ASP A 231 -7.81 -17.63 -16.23
C ASP A 231 -6.29 -17.72 -15.99
N PRO A 232 -5.80 -18.83 -15.41
CA PRO A 232 -4.40 -18.97 -15.03
C PRO A 232 -3.43 -18.94 -16.21
N ASP A 233 -3.87 -19.32 -17.41
CA ASP A 233 -3.01 -19.32 -18.60
C ASP A 233 -2.69 -17.88 -19.06
N GLN A 234 -3.57 -16.93 -18.81
CA GLN A 234 -3.37 -15.51 -19.05
C GLN A 234 -2.76 -14.77 -17.86
N ALA A 235 -2.70 -15.41 -16.69
CA ALA A 235 -2.17 -14.77 -15.49
C ALA A 235 -0.71 -14.33 -15.68
N ARG A 236 -0.44 -13.07 -15.32
CA ARG A 236 0.88 -12.45 -15.41
C ARG A 236 1.61 -12.42 -14.08
N THR A 237 0.85 -12.58 -13.00
CA THR A 237 1.33 -12.47 -11.63
C THR A 237 1.04 -13.74 -10.85
N LEU A 238 2.06 -14.28 -10.19
CA LEU A 238 1.86 -15.31 -9.17
C LEU A 238 1.41 -14.62 -7.88
N LEU A 239 0.20 -14.92 -7.43
CA LEU A 239 -0.29 -14.54 -6.11
C LEU A 239 -0.23 -15.75 -5.18
N LEU A 240 0.42 -15.60 -4.03
CA LEU A 240 0.40 -16.55 -2.91
C LEU A 240 0.02 -15.77 -1.65
N GLU A 241 -1.20 -15.95 -1.17
CA GLU A 241 -1.71 -15.21 -0.02
C GLU A 241 -2.25 -16.14 1.06
N TRP A 242 -1.63 -16.10 2.23
CA TRP A 242 -2.14 -16.70 3.47
C TRP A 242 -2.81 -15.60 4.31
N SER A 243 -4.12 -15.53 4.27
CA SER A 243 -4.91 -14.53 4.98
C SER A 243 -6.21 -15.14 5.51
N ALA A 244 -6.75 -14.59 6.58
CA ALA A 244 -8.12 -14.88 6.97
C ALA A 244 -9.11 -14.24 5.99
N ALA A 245 -10.32 -14.79 5.88
CA ALA A 245 -11.39 -14.17 5.11
C ALA A 245 -11.66 -12.73 5.61
N PRO A 246 -12.02 -11.78 4.72
CA PRO A 246 -12.22 -10.38 5.12
C PRO A 246 -13.22 -10.20 6.26
N GLU A 247 -14.28 -11.01 6.28
CA GLU A 247 -15.38 -10.99 7.27
C GLU A 247 -15.12 -11.85 8.50
N ALA A 248 -14.00 -12.58 8.56
CA ALA A 248 -13.71 -13.48 9.67
C ALA A 248 -13.64 -12.72 11.02
N ASP A 249 -14.18 -13.36 12.06
CA ASP A 249 -14.04 -12.87 13.42
C ASP A 249 -12.54 -12.83 13.81
N PRO A 250 -12.02 -11.69 14.26
CA PRO A 250 -10.62 -11.60 14.70
C PRO A 250 -10.26 -12.46 15.90
N ALA A 251 -11.23 -12.96 16.66
CA ALA A 251 -11.03 -13.86 17.78
C ALA A 251 -11.10 -15.35 17.39
N ASP A 252 -11.52 -15.67 16.16
CA ASP A 252 -11.66 -17.03 15.70
C ASP A 252 -10.29 -17.69 15.42
N VAL A 253 -10.04 -18.81 16.11
CA VAL A 253 -8.79 -19.59 15.98
C VAL A 253 -8.66 -20.23 14.58
N ASP A 254 -9.76 -20.59 13.93
CA ASP A 254 -9.72 -21.13 12.57
C ASP A 254 -9.30 -20.05 11.56
N ALA A 255 -9.73 -18.79 11.77
CA ALA A 255 -9.22 -17.66 10.99
C ALA A 255 -7.72 -17.42 11.24
N TRP A 256 -7.23 -17.62 12.46
CA TRP A 256 -5.79 -17.54 12.76
C TRP A 256 -5.00 -18.63 12.05
N ARG A 257 -5.55 -19.86 11.99
CA ARG A 257 -4.96 -20.98 11.29
C ARG A 257 -4.89 -20.70 9.78
N GLN A 258 -6.00 -20.25 9.17
CA GLN A 258 -6.06 -19.90 7.75
C GLN A 258 -5.03 -18.84 7.36
N ALA A 259 -4.82 -17.83 8.22
CA ALA A 259 -3.85 -16.75 7.99
C ALA A 259 -2.39 -17.17 8.22
N SER A 260 -2.15 -18.36 8.78
CA SER A 260 -0.81 -18.84 9.10
C SER A 260 -0.34 -19.87 8.09
N PRO A 261 0.79 -19.66 7.39
CA PRO A 261 1.29 -20.60 6.37
C PRO A 261 1.79 -21.93 6.95
N HIS A 262 1.91 -22.01 8.27
CA HIS A 262 2.24 -23.21 9.03
C HIS A 262 1.57 -23.17 10.40
N TRP A 263 1.22 -24.35 10.92
CA TRP A 263 0.53 -24.48 12.19
C TRP A 263 1.26 -25.42 13.15
N THR A 264 1.41 -25.01 14.39
CA THR A 264 2.00 -25.78 15.48
C THR A 264 1.36 -25.34 16.79
N PRO A 265 1.36 -26.19 17.87
CA PRO A 265 0.89 -25.77 19.19
C PRO A 265 1.60 -24.52 19.72
N GLY A 266 2.91 -24.40 19.47
CA GLY A 266 3.67 -23.22 19.88
C GLY A 266 3.25 -21.95 19.13
N ARG A 267 2.80 -22.07 17.85
CA ARG A 267 2.26 -20.94 17.11
C ARG A 267 0.92 -20.48 17.71
N LEU A 268 0.04 -21.41 18.03
CA LEU A 268 -1.24 -21.08 18.68
C LEU A 268 -1.03 -20.30 19.98
N ALA A 269 -0.16 -20.78 20.85
CA ALA A 269 0.15 -20.08 22.11
C ALA A 269 0.71 -18.66 21.91
N ALA A 270 1.60 -18.51 20.91
CA ALA A 270 2.16 -17.19 20.56
C ALA A 270 1.07 -16.24 20.01
N LEU A 271 0.15 -16.74 19.20
CA LEU A 271 -0.97 -15.95 18.66
C LEU A 271 -1.96 -15.57 19.76
N GLN A 272 -2.28 -16.45 20.70
CA GLN A 272 -3.13 -16.14 21.86
C GLN A 272 -2.57 -14.99 22.69
N HIS A 273 -1.25 -15.03 22.95
CA HIS A 273 -0.57 -13.95 23.68
C HIS A 273 -0.61 -12.63 22.90
N ALA A 274 -0.32 -12.66 21.59
CA ALA A 274 -0.31 -11.48 20.76
C ALA A 274 -1.72 -10.88 20.59
N HIS A 275 -2.76 -11.70 20.45
CA HIS A 275 -4.15 -11.24 20.35
C HIS A 275 -4.59 -10.44 21.58
N ALA A 276 -4.20 -10.91 22.78
CA ALA A 276 -4.56 -10.24 24.03
C ALA A 276 -3.95 -8.84 24.20
N THR A 277 -2.89 -8.52 23.46
CA THR A 277 -2.11 -7.28 23.63
C THR A 277 -2.08 -6.36 22.40
N THR A 278 -2.59 -6.83 21.27
CA THR A 278 -2.54 -6.09 20.00
C THR A 278 -3.89 -5.43 19.70
N PRO A 279 -3.95 -4.13 19.36
CA PRO A 279 -5.17 -3.49 18.89
C PRO A 279 -5.77 -4.22 17.66
N GLU A 280 -7.09 -4.30 17.57
CA GLU A 280 -7.78 -5.11 16.55
C GLU A 280 -7.34 -4.78 15.11
N SER A 281 -7.20 -3.51 14.76
CA SER A 281 -6.77 -3.10 13.40
C SER A 281 -5.37 -3.62 13.06
N ASP A 282 -4.45 -3.57 14.03
CA ASP A 282 -3.10 -4.12 13.88
C ASP A 282 -3.10 -5.65 13.90
N TRP A 283 -3.96 -6.26 14.71
CA TRP A 283 -4.16 -7.71 14.74
C TRP A 283 -4.63 -8.22 13.37
N ARG A 284 -5.69 -7.64 12.82
CA ARG A 284 -6.21 -7.99 11.49
C ARG A 284 -5.13 -7.87 10.41
N ARG A 285 -4.40 -6.78 10.37
CA ARG A 285 -3.37 -6.56 9.36
C ARG A 285 -2.14 -7.45 9.55
N GLN A 286 -1.60 -7.55 10.76
CA GLN A 286 -0.30 -8.17 11.01
C GLN A 286 -0.38 -9.70 11.18
N TYR A 287 -1.44 -10.20 11.80
CA TYR A 287 -1.58 -11.62 12.16
C TYR A 287 -2.63 -12.35 11.34
N LEU A 288 -3.72 -11.69 10.97
CA LEU A 288 -4.71 -12.26 10.06
C LEU A 288 -4.42 -11.95 8.58
N ASN A 289 -3.41 -11.13 8.30
CA ASN A 289 -3.04 -10.71 6.95
C ASN A 289 -4.23 -10.14 6.16
N GLN A 290 -5.18 -9.52 6.86
CA GLN A 290 -6.37 -8.88 6.29
C GLN A 290 -6.04 -7.44 5.87
N TRP A 291 -6.57 -7.04 4.73
CA TRP A 291 -6.47 -5.67 4.26
C TRP A 291 -7.44 -4.78 5.04
N VAL A 292 -6.89 -3.90 5.87
CA VAL A 292 -7.67 -2.99 6.70
C VAL A 292 -7.81 -1.65 5.98
N LEU A 293 -8.60 -1.65 4.91
CA LEU A 293 -8.82 -0.46 4.08
C LEU A 293 -9.64 0.61 4.83
N ALA A 294 -10.59 0.17 5.66
CA ALA A 294 -11.48 1.06 6.42
C ALA A 294 -10.90 1.61 7.73
N ALA A 295 -9.86 0.98 8.30
CA ALA A 295 -9.35 1.36 9.64
C ALA A 295 -8.59 2.71 9.67
N ARG A 296 -8.37 3.34 8.52
CA ARG A 296 -7.77 4.68 8.41
C ARG A 296 -8.65 5.69 7.69
N SER A 297 -9.85 5.30 7.28
CA SER A 297 -10.79 6.29 6.80
C SER A 297 -11.14 7.23 7.97
N TRP A 298 -10.88 8.51 7.80
CA TRP A 298 -11.24 9.52 8.79
C TRP A 298 -12.77 9.72 8.87
N VAL A 299 -13.47 9.23 7.85
CA VAL A 299 -14.93 9.18 7.75
C VAL A 299 -15.36 7.72 7.75
N ALA A 300 -16.28 7.34 8.61
CA ALA A 300 -16.85 6.00 8.62
C ALA A 300 -17.58 5.72 7.29
N PRO A 301 -17.22 4.65 6.55
CA PRO A 301 -17.84 4.36 5.24
C PRO A 301 -19.36 4.27 5.28
N ALA A 302 -19.93 3.69 6.34
CA ALA A 302 -21.38 3.60 6.53
C ALA A 302 -22.03 4.97 6.71
N ALA A 303 -21.40 5.91 7.47
CA ALA A 303 -21.91 7.25 7.66
C ALA A 303 -21.83 8.07 6.36
N TRP A 304 -20.75 7.91 5.59
CA TRP A 304 -20.62 8.54 4.28
C TRP A 304 -21.67 8.00 3.29
N ALA A 305 -21.84 6.68 3.20
CA ALA A 305 -22.83 6.07 2.33
C ALA A 305 -24.29 6.48 2.70
N ALA A 306 -24.58 6.61 3.99
CA ALA A 306 -25.89 7.08 4.47
C ALA A 306 -26.16 8.55 4.13
N ALA A 307 -25.13 9.36 3.91
CA ALA A 307 -25.21 10.77 3.52
C ALA A 307 -25.39 10.95 2.00
N ALA A 308 -25.36 9.89 1.19
CA ALA A 308 -25.45 9.96 -0.26
C ALA A 308 -26.92 10.10 -0.70
N ASP A 309 -27.20 11.06 -1.58
CA ASP A 309 -28.46 11.21 -2.28
C ASP A 309 -28.20 11.51 -3.77
N GLN A 310 -28.41 10.50 -4.62
CA GLN A 310 -28.17 10.64 -6.07
C GLN A 310 -29.20 11.54 -6.77
N ALA A 311 -30.35 11.82 -6.12
CA ALA A 311 -31.37 12.73 -6.61
C ALA A 311 -31.19 14.15 -6.06
N LEU A 312 -30.02 14.44 -5.45
CA LEU A 312 -29.73 15.68 -4.77
C LEU A 312 -29.90 16.88 -5.68
N GLU A 313 -30.83 17.78 -5.32
CA GLU A 313 -30.95 19.11 -5.90
C GLU A 313 -30.34 20.15 -4.92
N LEU A 314 -29.39 20.91 -5.43
CA LEU A 314 -28.80 22.00 -4.64
C LEU A 314 -29.85 23.09 -4.39
N PRO A 315 -29.96 23.62 -3.16
CA PRO A 315 -30.83 24.75 -2.87
C PRO A 315 -30.53 25.91 -3.83
N GLY A 316 -31.56 26.51 -4.42
CA GLY A 316 -31.42 27.62 -5.36
C GLY A 316 -30.88 28.90 -4.70
N SER A 317 -31.08 29.06 -3.40
CA SER A 317 -30.59 30.13 -2.52
C SER A 317 -30.50 29.55 -1.10
N PRO A 318 -29.52 29.91 -0.25
CA PRO A 318 -28.57 31.02 -0.42
C PRO A 318 -27.41 30.69 -1.38
N ALA A 319 -26.55 31.70 -1.64
CA ALA A 319 -25.22 31.50 -2.19
C ALA A 319 -24.46 30.47 -1.37
N GLY A 320 -23.50 29.79 -1.96
CA GLY A 320 -22.70 28.78 -1.27
C GLY A 320 -21.21 29.05 -1.39
N THR A 321 -20.42 28.14 -0.89
CA THR A 321 -18.97 28.17 -0.99
C THR A 321 -18.50 27.14 -2.01
N VAL A 322 -17.79 27.58 -3.04
CA VAL A 322 -17.08 26.69 -3.95
C VAL A 322 -15.61 26.67 -3.58
N ALA A 323 -15.06 25.51 -3.31
CA ALA A 323 -13.63 25.33 -3.05
C ALA A 323 -13.00 24.57 -4.22
N ILE A 324 -11.97 25.19 -4.82
CA ILE A 324 -11.19 24.56 -5.88
C ILE A 324 -9.86 24.05 -5.33
N ASN A 325 -9.40 22.92 -5.84
CA ASN A 325 -8.09 22.41 -5.49
C ASN A 325 -7.51 21.55 -6.61
N ASP A 326 -6.21 21.35 -6.58
CA ASP A 326 -5.49 20.41 -7.42
C ASP A 326 -4.48 19.63 -6.58
N GLN A 327 -3.95 18.58 -7.17
CA GLN A 327 -2.82 17.87 -6.60
C GLN A 327 -1.55 18.31 -7.33
N ASP A 328 -0.59 18.82 -6.57
CA ASP A 328 0.66 19.37 -7.09
C ASP A 328 1.29 18.47 -8.18
N GLY A 329 1.42 19.00 -9.38
CA GLY A 329 2.19 18.41 -10.47
C GLY A 329 1.53 17.26 -11.24
N ALA A 330 0.35 16.78 -10.87
CA ALA A 330 -0.32 15.70 -11.59
C ALA A 330 -1.34 16.24 -12.62
N PRO A 331 -1.12 16.09 -13.95
CA PRO A 331 -2.10 16.45 -14.96
C PRO A 331 -3.43 15.70 -14.71
N GLY A 332 -4.56 16.44 -14.75
CA GLY A 332 -5.89 15.83 -14.57
C GLY A 332 -6.33 15.62 -13.12
N SER A 333 -5.54 16.02 -12.14
CA SER A 333 -5.88 15.93 -10.72
C SER A 333 -6.35 17.28 -10.16
N CYS A 334 -7.47 17.79 -10.66
CA CYS A 334 -8.07 19.04 -10.19
C CYS A 334 -9.59 18.94 -10.13
N GLY A 335 -10.21 19.77 -9.29
CA GLY A 335 -11.65 19.79 -9.17
C GLY A 335 -12.17 20.83 -8.20
N TYR A 336 -13.47 20.84 -8.01
CA TYR A 336 -14.11 21.67 -7.01
C TYR A 336 -15.13 20.89 -6.19
N VAL A 337 -15.42 21.42 -5.00
CA VAL A 337 -16.58 21.07 -4.20
C VAL A 337 -17.39 22.31 -3.95
N LEU A 338 -18.68 22.26 -4.24
CA LEU A 338 -19.65 23.28 -3.88
C LEU A 338 -20.38 22.85 -2.62
N ALA A 339 -20.37 23.65 -1.59
CA ALA A 339 -21.12 23.46 -0.37
C ALA A 339 -22.18 24.57 -0.20
N VAL A 340 -23.36 24.18 0.25
CA VAL A 340 -24.47 25.10 0.56
C VAL A 340 -25.02 24.74 1.93
N ALA A 341 -24.98 25.66 2.88
CA ALA A 341 -25.60 25.46 4.19
C ALA A 341 -27.11 25.80 4.16
N ALA A 342 -27.91 24.90 4.73
CA ALA A 342 -29.26 25.14 5.14
C ALA A 342 -29.30 25.08 6.69
N VAL A 343 -30.26 25.70 7.35
CA VAL A 343 -30.30 25.98 8.81
C VAL A 343 -29.39 25.13 9.72
N ASP A 344 -29.47 23.80 9.66
CA ASP A 344 -28.63 22.87 10.44
C ASP A 344 -28.04 21.74 9.58
N HIS A 345 -28.03 21.91 8.28
CA HIS A 345 -27.61 20.91 7.32
C HIS A 345 -26.70 21.52 6.25
N VAL A 346 -25.75 20.73 5.75
CA VAL A 346 -24.88 21.14 4.64
C VAL A 346 -25.03 20.17 3.49
N VAL A 347 -25.21 20.71 2.30
CA VAL A 347 -25.32 19.93 1.06
C VAL A 347 -24.07 20.19 0.22
N ILE A 348 -23.46 19.10 -0.29
CA ILE A 348 -22.26 19.25 -1.13
C ILE A 348 -22.38 18.49 -2.45
N THR A 349 -21.73 19.04 -3.48
CA THR A 349 -21.50 18.34 -4.75
C THR A 349 -20.02 18.43 -5.11
N GLY A 350 -19.46 17.34 -5.62
CA GLY A 350 -18.06 17.29 -6.08
C GLY A 350 -17.96 17.13 -7.59
N ARG A 351 -16.92 17.73 -8.21
CA ARG A 351 -16.61 17.53 -9.63
C ARG A 351 -15.11 17.45 -9.86
N ALA A 352 -14.67 16.35 -10.48
CA ALA A 352 -13.31 16.14 -10.94
C ALA A 352 -13.18 16.50 -12.41
N PHE A 353 -12.00 16.98 -12.81
CA PHE A 353 -11.72 17.38 -14.19
C PHE A 353 -10.39 16.82 -14.68
N SER A 354 -10.32 16.49 -15.95
CA SER A 354 -9.11 16.04 -16.63
C SER A 354 -8.09 17.17 -16.91
N SER A 355 -8.49 18.41 -16.72
CA SER A 355 -7.60 19.58 -16.88
C SER A 355 -8.11 20.80 -16.11
N ARG A 356 -7.18 21.67 -15.68
CA ARG A 356 -7.50 22.96 -15.09
C ARG A 356 -8.37 23.83 -16.03
N ARG A 357 -8.13 23.76 -17.36
CA ARG A 357 -8.93 24.51 -18.34
C ARG A 357 -10.41 24.12 -18.31
N ALA A 358 -10.70 22.81 -18.25
CA ALA A 358 -12.08 22.31 -18.16
C ALA A 358 -12.74 22.75 -16.83
N MET A 359 -12.01 22.67 -15.74
CA MET A 359 -12.49 23.13 -14.42
C MET A 359 -12.84 24.62 -14.44
N TRP A 360 -11.99 25.48 -15.02
CA TRP A 360 -12.26 26.91 -15.10
C TRP A 360 -13.48 27.25 -15.96
N ALA A 361 -13.65 26.59 -17.10
CA ALA A 361 -14.82 26.78 -17.95
C ALA A 361 -16.13 26.42 -17.22
N GLU A 362 -16.14 25.35 -16.44
CA GLU A 362 -17.30 24.99 -15.62
C GLU A 362 -17.54 25.96 -14.47
N LEU A 363 -16.49 26.45 -13.81
CA LEU A 363 -16.59 27.45 -12.76
C LEU A 363 -17.17 28.77 -13.27
N GLU A 364 -16.79 29.23 -14.47
CA GLU A 364 -17.36 30.41 -15.10
C GLU A 364 -18.88 30.24 -15.32
N GLN A 365 -19.32 29.07 -15.79
CA GLN A 365 -20.74 28.77 -15.95
C GLN A 365 -21.46 28.71 -14.59
N LEU A 366 -20.85 28.09 -13.58
CA LEU A 366 -21.41 27.99 -12.24
C LEU A 366 -21.60 29.38 -11.61
N THR A 367 -20.60 30.27 -11.72
CA THR A 367 -20.65 31.62 -11.20
C THR A 367 -21.65 32.52 -11.94
N ALA A 368 -21.83 32.29 -13.23
CA ALA A 368 -22.86 32.97 -14.02
C ALA A 368 -24.30 32.57 -13.60
N ARG A 369 -24.51 31.30 -13.27
CA ARG A 369 -25.80 30.75 -12.83
C ARG A 369 -26.12 31.02 -11.35
N ARG A 370 -25.10 31.13 -10.49
CA ARG A 370 -25.21 31.29 -9.05
C ARG A 370 -24.50 32.56 -8.59
N ARG A 371 -25.27 33.57 -8.21
CA ARG A 371 -24.70 34.84 -7.68
C ARG A 371 -24.38 34.73 -6.19
N GLY A 372 -23.35 35.45 -5.76
CA GLY A 372 -22.95 35.57 -4.34
C GLY A 372 -22.20 34.35 -3.82
N LEU A 373 -21.61 33.50 -4.67
CA LEU A 373 -20.71 32.44 -4.27
C LEU A 373 -19.42 33.00 -3.67
N THR A 374 -18.90 32.30 -2.65
CA THR A 374 -17.54 32.49 -2.15
C THR A 374 -16.63 31.45 -2.75
N LEU A 375 -15.51 31.87 -3.35
CA LEU A 375 -14.50 30.98 -3.90
C LEU A 375 -13.35 30.80 -2.93
N LEU A 376 -13.10 29.56 -2.49
CA LEU A 376 -11.89 29.18 -1.75
C LEU A 376 -10.87 28.55 -2.71
N TYR A 377 -9.61 29.01 -2.65
CA TYR A 377 -8.58 28.57 -3.59
C TYR A 377 -7.20 28.45 -2.95
N PRO A 378 -6.36 27.46 -3.35
CA PRO A 378 -4.98 27.36 -2.93
C PRO A 378 -4.10 28.39 -3.63
N ALA A 379 -2.92 28.66 -3.07
CA ALA A 379 -1.98 29.65 -3.62
C ALA A 379 -1.60 29.40 -5.09
N SER A 380 -1.60 28.15 -5.54
CA SER A 380 -1.33 27.75 -6.94
C SER A 380 -2.29 28.33 -7.98
N PHE A 381 -3.48 28.78 -7.57
CA PHE A 381 -4.50 29.38 -8.44
C PHE A 381 -4.59 30.92 -8.34
N ALA A 382 -3.75 31.56 -7.52
CA ALA A 382 -3.87 33.00 -7.23
C ALA A 382 -3.87 33.89 -8.49
N GLU A 383 -3.02 33.59 -9.47
CA GLU A 383 -2.91 34.35 -10.73
C GLU A 383 -4.18 34.25 -11.59
N HIS A 384 -4.82 33.08 -11.64
CA HIS A 384 -6.09 32.89 -12.34
C HIS A 384 -7.25 33.58 -11.64
N VAL A 385 -7.32 33.42 -10.31
CA VAL A 385 -8.38 34.01 -9.49
C VAL A 385 -8.35 35.54 -9.53
N ALA A 386 -7.16 36.15 -9.63
CA ALA A 386 -7.02 37.60 -9.76
C ALA A 386 -7.71 38.20 -11.02
N LYS A 387 -8.01 37.38 -12.02
CA LYS A 387 -8.72 37.75 -13.27
C LYS A 387 -10.24 37.65 -13.16
N LEU A 388 -10.74 36.99 -12.11
CA LEU A 388 -12.19 36.83 -11.88
C LEU A 388 -12.79 38.10 -11.31
N THR A 389 -13.97 38.47 -11.79
CA THR A 389 -14.76 39.64 -11.30
C THR A 389 -16.11 39.17 -10.78
N GLY A 390 -16.65 39.88 -9.82
CA GLY A 390 -18.01 39.62 -9.28
C GLY A 390 -18.13 38.40 -8.35
N ILE A 391 -17.01 37.86 -7.84
CA ILE A 391 -16.98 36.77 -6.87
C ILE A 391 -16.11 37.16 -5.66
N THR A 392 -16.55 36.79 -4.45
CA THR A 392 -15.70 36.90 -3.27
C THR A 392 -14.72 35.74 -3.25
N ALA A 393 -13.41 36.01 -3.35
CA ALA A 393 -12.38 35.00 -3.39
C ALA A 393 -11.47 35.07 -2.17
N LEU A 394 -11.27 33.92 -1.49
CA LEU A 394 -10.48 33.80 -0.27
C LEU A 394 -9.42 32.69 -0.45
N LYS A 395 -8.18 32.96 -0.04
CA LYS A 395 -7.14 31.94 -0.03
C LYS A 395 -7.45 30.88 1.03
N ALA A 396 -7.28 29.63 0.64
CA ALA A 396 -7.41 28.48 1.52
C ALA A 396 -6.11 27.65 1.53
N GLY A 397 -5.78 27.14 2.70
CA GLY A 397 -4.56 26.37 2.92
C GLY A 397 -4.67 25.43 4.12
N THR A 398 -3.55 25.23 4.80
CA THR A 398 -3.48 24.33 5.96
C THR A 398 -4.30 24.86 7.16
N ALA A 399 -4.40 26.16 7.32
CA ALA A 399 -5.19 26.76 8.40
C ALA A 399 -6.70 26.47 8.23
N GLU A 400 -7.22 26.62 7.00
CA GLU A 400 -8.60 26.31 6.66
C GLU A 400 -8.90 24.81 6.74
N GLN A 401 -7.91 23.95 6.39
CA GLN A 401 -8.02 22.50 6.60
C GLN A 401 -8.22 22.16 8.08
N ARG A 402 -7.42 22.74 8.95
CA ARG A 402 -7.52 22.51 10.40
C ARG A 402 -8.86 22.99 10.95
N ALA A 403 -9.25 24.20 10.58
CA ALA A 403 -10.50 24.79 11.03
C ALA A 403 -11.73 24.01 10.53
N GLY A 404 -11.67 23.44 9.33
CA GLY A 404 -12.77 22.70 8.70
C GLY A 404 -12.83 21.24 9.08
N TYR A 405 -11.73 20.61 9.51
CA TYR A 405 -11.67 19.16 9.75
C TYR A 405 -12.70 18.68 10.78
N GLY A 406 -12.69 19.23 11.98
CA GLY A 406 -13.62 18.88 13.05
C GLY A 406 -15.09 19.11 12.69
N PRO A 407 -15.46 20.31 12.23
CA PRO A 407 -16.83 20.59 11.76
C PRO A 407 -17.31 19.66 10.65
N THR A 408 -16.46 19.33 9.67
CA THR A 408 -16.81 18.39 8.59
C THR A 408 -17.09 16.99 9.15
N LEU A 409 -16.20 16.47 10.00
CA LEU A 409 -16.38 15.17 10.62
C LEU A 409 -17.67 15.11 11.46
N ALA A 410 -17.91 16.14 12.27
CA ALA A 410 -19.13 16.24 13.08
C ALA A 410 -20.40 16.28 12.19
N ALA A 411 -20.41 17.05 11.10
CA ALA A 411 -21.54 17.11 10.20
C ALA A 411 -21.88 15.75 9.57
N ILE A 412 -20.86 14.94 9.24
CA ILE A 412 -21.04 13.59 8.70
C ILE A 412 -21.58 12.65 9.78
N VAL A 413 -20.96 12.63 10.96
CA VAL A 413 -21.33 11.73 12.06
C VAL A 413 -22.74 12.02 12.59
N ASP A 414 -23.11 13.31 12.67
CA ASP A 414 -24.42 13.75 13.15
C ASP A 414 -25.53 13.65 12.08
N GLY A 415 -25.21 13.16 10.88
CA GLY A 415 -26.18 13.09 9.76
C GLY A 415 -26.64 14.46 9.25
N ARG A 416 -25.81 15.50 9.43
CA ARG A 416 -26.05 16.89 9.01
C ARG A 416 -25.36 17.25 7.67
N LEU A 417 -24.94 16.25 6.91
CA LEU A 417 -24.34 16.40 5.60
C LEU A 417 -25.07 15.50 4.59
N THR A 418 -25.34 16.03 3.39
CA THR A 418 -25.77 15.24 2.23
C THR A 418 -24.85 15.53 1.04
N HIS A 419 -24.53 14.50 0.26
CA HIS A 419 -23.71 14.62 -0.95
C HIS A 419 -24.34 13.90 -2.15
N ASP A 420 -23.96 14.29 -3.35
CA ASP A 420 -24.51 13.80 -4.62
C ASP A 420 -24.07 12.37 -5.02
N GLY A 421 -23.27 11.70 -4.20
CA GLY A 421 -22.79 10.37 -4.48
C GLY A 421 -21.65 10.31 -5.53
N ASP A 422 -21.04 11.45 -5.89
CA ASP A 422 -19.93 11.47 -6.84
C ASP A 422 -18.85 10.44 -6.45
N PRO A 423 -18.49 9.50 -7.36
CA PRO A 423 -17.59 8.39 -7.03
C PRO A 423 -16.17 8.86 -6.67
N GLU A 424 -15.66 9.91 -7.33
CA GLU A 424 -14.31 10.39 -7.10
C GLU A 424 -14.22 11.17 -5.78
N LEU A 425 -15.24 12.01 -5.47
CA LEU A 425 -15.34 12.64 -4.15
C LEU A 425 -15.42 11.58 -3.05
N SER A 426 -16.28 10.57 -3.22
CA SER A 426 -16.46 9.49 -2.25
C SER A 426 -15.17 8.70 -2.03
N ARG A 427 -14.48 8.31 -3.10
CA ARG A 427 -13.18 7.65 -3.03
C ARG A 427 -12.18 8.49 -2.23
N GLN A 428 -12.05 9.77 -2.55
CA GLN A 428 -11.10 10.67 -1.87
C GLN A 428 -11.46 10.90 -0.40
N MET A 429 -12.73 11.06 -0.07
CA MET A 429 -13.19 11.22 1.32
C MET A 429 -12.89 9.98 2.16
N LEU A 430 -13.09 8.79 1.61
CA LEU A 430 -12.87 7.52 2.31
C LEU A 430 -11.39 7.13 2.42
N THR A 431 -10.54 7.58 1.48
CA THR A 431 -9.12 7.20 1.45
C THR A 431 -8.16 8.26 1.98
N ALA A 432 -8.62 9.50 2.16
CA ALA A 432 -7.78 10.57 2.69
C ALA A 432 -7.26 10.23 4.10
N THR A 433 -5.96 10.43 4.31
CA THR A 433 -5.29 10.10 5.57
C THR A 433 -5.16 11.36 6.44
N PRO A 434 -5.75 11.40 7.64
CA PRO A 434 -5.57 12.50 8.57
C PRO A 434 -4.18 12.48 9.21
N VAL A 435 -3.65 13.67 9.47
CA VAL A 435 -2.41 13.88 10.22
C VAL A 435 -2.68 14.89 11.30
N THR A 436 -2.53 14.46 12.54
CA THR A 436 -2.64 15.33 13.71
C THR A 436 -1.25 15.77 14.16
N VAL A 437 -1.07 17.06 14.32
CA VAL A 437 0.10 17.66 14.96
C VAL A 437 -0.34 18.12 16.35
N PRO A 438 0.30 17.66 17.43
CA PRO A 438 -0.03 18.08 18.80
C PRO A 438 -0.08 19.60 18.89
N ASP A 439 -1.04 20.12 19.63
CA ASP A 439 -1.28 21.57 19.87
C ASP A 439 -1.57 22.43 18.63
N VAL A 440 -1.56 21.82 17.43
CA VAL A 440 -1.76 22.53 16.15
C VAL A 440 -3.05 22.11 15.46
N GLY A 441 -3.44 20.84 15.53
CA GLY A 441 -4.67 20.30 14.95
C GLY A 441 -4.47 19.27 13.83
N THR A 442 -5.59 18.84 13.24
CA THR A 442 -5.62 17.76 12.23
C THR A 442 -5.83 18.30 10.81
N THR A 443 -5.15 17.72 9.84
CA THR A 443 -5.29 18.01 8.40
C THR A 443 -5.31 16.72 7.59
N LEU A 444 -5.82 16.75 6.35
CA LEU A 444 -5.71 15.66 5.39
C LEU A 444 -4.38 15.77 4.62
N SER A 445 -3.57 14.73 4.67
CA SER A 445 -2.23 14.72 4.08
C SER A 445 -2.21 14.07 2.70
N ALA A 446 -1.92 14.84 1.65
CA ALA A 446 -1.71 14.30 0.31
C ALA A 446 -0.54 13.32 0.22
N LYS A 447 0.53 13.55 1.02
CA LYS A 447 1.70 12.67 1.06
C LYS A 447 1.48 11.32 1.75
N ARG A 448 0.47 11.21 2.60
CA ARG A 448 0.14 9.98 3.36
C ARG A 448 -1.12 9.28 2.86
N SER A 449 -1.85 9.91 1.96
CA SER A 449 -3.03 9.33 1.32
C SER A 449 -2.62 8.45 0.14
N PRO A 450 -3.32 7.35 -0.11
CA PRO A 450 -2.97 6.37 -1.14
C PRO A 450 -3.21 6.86 -2.58
N GLY A 451 -3.73 8.05 -2.76
CA GLY A 451 -4.01 8.65 -4.06
C GLY A 451 -4.37 10.12 -3.93
N PRO A 452 -4.85 10.73 -5.02
CA PRO A 452 -5.28 12.12 -5.00
C PRO A 452 -6.38 12.37 -3.97
N ILE A 453 -6.29 13.51 -3.24
CA ILE A 453 -7.27 13.94 -2.23
C ILE A 453 -7.68 15.42 -2.40
N TYR A 454 -7.54 15.97 -3.61
CA TYR A 454 -7.85 17.36 -3.86
C TYR A 454 -9.32 17.70 -3.61
N LEU A 455 -10.28 16.81 -3.97
CA LEU A 455 -11.70 16.99 -3.65
C LEU A 455 -11.98 16.86 -2.15
N ALA A 456 -11.36 15.91 -1.45
CA ALA A 456 -11.52 15.77 -0.01
C ALA A 456 -11.02 17.01 0.74
N ARG A 457 -9.89 17.60 0.33
CA ARG A 457 -9.39 18.85 0.89
C ARG A 457 -10.29 20.03 0.56
N ALA A 458 -10.81 20.11 -0.67
CA ALA A 458 -11.78 21.12 -1.08
C ALA A 458 -13.09 21.00 -0.28
N ALA A 459 -13.57 19.76 -0.04
CA ALA A 459 -14.75 19.51 0.79
C ALA A 459 -14.58 20.05 2.23
N VAL A 460 -13.43 19.73 2.86
CA VAL A 460 -13.13 20.25 4.21
C VAL A 460 -13.09 21.78 4.25
N TRP A 461 -12.54 22.43 3.22
CA TRP A 461 -12.56 23.89 3.13
C TRP A 461 -13.97 24.44 2.97
N ALA A 462 -14.74 23.93 2.00
CA ALA A 462 -16.07 24.42 1.68
C ALA A 462 -17.05 24.20 2.84
N ILE A 463 -17.11 23.00 3.38
CA ILE A 463 -17.98 22.66 4.53
C ILE A 463 -17.57 23.47 5.76
N GLY A 464 -16.27 23.51 6.06
CA GLY A 464 -15.76 24.27 7.20
C GLY A 464 -16.05 25.78 7.10
N HIS A 465 -16.09 26.33 5.90
CA HIS A 465 -16.46 27.72 5.67
C HIS A 465 -17.96 27.96 5.90
N GLU A 466 -18.81 27.10 5.35
CA GLU A 466 -20.27 27.19 5.51
C GLU A 466 -20.73 26.96 6.96
N LEU A 467 -20.02 26.18 7.74
CA LEU A 467 -20.37 25.86 9.13
C LEU A 467 -19.78 26.87 10.15
N ARG A 468 -19.03 27.90 9.74
CA ARG A 468 -18.51 28.94 10.66
C ARG A 468 -19.66 29.76 11.28
N PRO A 469 -19.64 30.02 12.59
CA PRO A 469 -20.69 30.78 13.27
C PRO A 469 -20.89 32.18 12.67
N ASP A 470 -19.83 32.83 12.24
CA ASP A 470 -19.85 34.20 11.70
C ASP A 470 -20.50 34.27 10.31
N GLN A 471 -20.62 33.14 9.60
CA GLN A 471 -21.24 33.02 8.27
C GLN A 471 -22.73 32.65 8.36
N ARG A 472 -23.24 32.26 9.52
CA ARG A 472 -24.69 32.04 9.73
C ARG A 472 -25.41 33.36 9.53
N ARG A 473 -25.94 33.56 8.34
CA ARG A 473 -26.72 34.77 8.02
C ARG A 473 -27.84 34.92 9.03
N LYS A 474 -27.93 36.12 9.66
CA LYS A 474 -29.10 36.49 10.44
C LYS A 474 -30.33 36.28 9.54
N PRO A 475 -31.40 35.60 10.00
CA PRO A 475 -32.61 35.50 9.22
C PRO A 475 -33.03 36.92 8.83
N LEU A 476 -33.33 37.17 7.55
CA LEU A 476 -33.99 38.36 7.10
C LEU A 476 -35.35 38.40 7.85
N ILE A 477 -35.42 39.19 8.90
CA ILE A 477 -36.69 39.56 9.50
C ILE A 477 -37.36 40.41 8.41
N ALA A 478 -38.36 39.84 7.73
CA ALA A 478 -39.25 40.59 6.89
C ALA A 478 -39.94 41.58 7.81
N GLY A 479 -39.47 42.83 7.78
CA GLY A 479 -40.14 43.95 8.40
C GLY A 479 -41.50 44.12 7.76
N GLY A 480 -42.50 44.24 8.61
CA GLY A 480 -43.91 44.34 8.27
C GLY A 480 -44.28 45.58 7.43
#